data_ba17369a542d1c8a8d060e0b6ff3c61e
#
_entry.id   ba17369a542d1c8a8d060e0b6ff3c61e
#
_cell.length_a   1.000
_cell.length_b   1.000
_cell.length_c   1.000
_cell.angle_alpha   90.00
_cell.angle_beta   90.00
_cell.angle_gamma   90.00
#
_symmetry.space_group_name_H-M   'P 1'
#
loop_
_entity.id
_entity.type
_entity.pdbx_description
1 polymer ?
#
loop_
_entity_poly.entity_id
_entity_poly.type
_entity_poly.pdbx_seq_one_letter_code
_entity_poly.pdbx_strand_id
1 'polypeptide(L)'
;MSADASTAENFDAIIIGSGQGGNPLAEVLTAAGKKTAMIERKDAGGTCINTGCTPTKTMVASARVAYLARRGSDYGVDVGPVAVDLARVRERKRNIVSTFRQSREKRLADAHAELIRGEASFTGPGKISIALRDGGKRHLAAPQIFINTGTQSALPAIEGIDAVPHLDNESIMELDRIPEHLLIVGGGYIGIEFSQMFRRFGSKVTVIQAGSQLLREEDPDVAAEVTKILREDGIEILLNARTQKVEQANGVIRLTVMVEGKAQIVEGTDLLVATGRVPNTHALNLAAAGIETDERGFIRANGRLETTAPGVWVIGDVKGGPQFTHISYDDYRILKANLFDGGNRTVQDRMVPYTVFMDPQLGRVGMSETEAKKSGKKIRVARMPMTYVARAIEMDETRGLMKAVVDADTEEILGATVLGIEGGEVMTVIQMAMMGHLKYSVLQSAVIAHPTLSESLNNLFLHFDDEK
;
A
#
# COMPACT_ATOMS: atom_id res chain seq x y z
N MET A 1 -24.81 -30.76 -28.70
CA MET A 1 -24.65 -29.88 -27.53
C MET A 1 -24.81 -28.44 -28.00
N SER A 2 -25.99 -27.87 -27.83
CA SER A 2 -26.29 -26.52 -28.28
C SER A 2 -25.52 -25.55 -27.39
N ALA A 3 -24.63 -24.76 -27.97
CA ALA A 3 -24.07 -23.61 -27.33
C ALA A 3 -25.24 -22.67 -26.99
N ASP A 4 -25.40 -22.34 -25.70
CA ASP A 4 -26.37 -21.40 -25.20
C ASP A 4 -25.98 -20.03 -25.74
N ALA A 5 -26.52 -19.65 -26.88
CA ALA A 5 -26.33 -18.35 -27.51
C ALA A 5 -27.25 -17.32 -26.82
N SER A 6 -27.05 -17.11 -25.52
CA SER A 6 -27.67 -15.97 -24.87
C SER A 6 -27.07 -14.70 -25.52
N THR A 7 -27.93 -13.88 -26.10
CA THR A 7 -27.52 -12.60 -26.72
C THR A 7 -26.85 -11.73 -25.67
N ALA A 8 -25.62 -11.29 -25.95
CA ALA A 8 -24.89 -10.43 -25.02
C ALA A 8 -25.64 -9.10 -24.78
N GLU A 9 -25.75 -8.72 -23.52
CA GLU A 9 -26.32 -7.42 -23.13
C GLU A 9 -25.32 -6.30 -23.47
N ASN A 10 -25.79 -5.28 -24.17
CA ASN A 10 -24.95 -4.15 -24.60
C ASN A 10 -24.88 -3.06 -23.55
N PHE A 11 -23.66 -2.63 -23.28
CA PHE A 11 -23.28 -1.46 -22.47
C PHE A 11 -22.37 -0.55 -23.30
N ASP A 12 -22.27 0.72 -22.89
CA ASP A 12 -21.29 1.65 -23.47
C ASP A 12 -19.92 1.47 -22.82
N ALA A 13 -19.92 1.09 -21.53
CA ALA A 13 -18.72 0.86 -20.76
C ALA A 13 -18.88 -0.27 -19.74
N ILE A 14 -17.81 -1.06 -19.54
CA ILE A 14 -17.72 -2.09 -18.50
C ILE A 14 -16.47 -1.83 -17.66
N ILE A 15 -16.62 -1.84 -16.33
CA ILE A 15 -15.52 -1.77 -15.38
C ILE A 15 -15.41 -3.11 -14.65
N ILE A 16 -14.22 -3.72 -14.67
CA ILE A 16 -13.96 -4.98 -13.97
C ILE A 16 -13.19 -4.70 -12.69
N GLY A 17 -13.86 -4.77 -11.56
CA GLY A 17 -13.34 -4.46 -10.23
C GLY A 17 -13.75 -3.09 -9.73
N SER A 18 -14.25 -3.04 -8.50
CA SER A 18 -14.75 -1.84 -7.83
C SER A 18 -13.68 -1.15 -6.95
N GLY A 19 -12.41 -1.21 -7.36
CA GLY A 19 -11.30 -0.56 -6.68
C GLY A 19 -11.36 0.97 -6.71
N GLN A 20 -10.35 1.62 -6.13
CA GLN A 20 -10.37 3.08 -5.91
C GLN A 20 -10.33 3.90 -7.20
N GLY A 21 -9.82 3.36 -8.30
CA GLY A 21 -9.92 4.00 -9.63
C GLY A 21 -11.24 3.70 -10.34
N GLY A 22 -11.81 2.51 -10.17
CA GLY A 22 -13.02 2.07 -10.87
C GLY A 22 -14.28 2.81 -10.42
N ASN A 23 -14.46 3.01 -9.11
CA ASN A 23 -15.65 3.68 -8.57
C ASN A 23 -15.84 5.11 -9.14
N PRO A 24 -14.88 6.04 -9.02
CA PRO A 24 -15.05 7.38 -9.56
C PRO A 24 -15.12 7.39 -11.10
N LEU A 25 -14.52 6.39 -11.76
CA LEU A 25 -14.64 6.26 -13.22
C LEU A 25 -16.08 5.91 -13.62
N ALA A 26 -16.77 5.01 -12.87
CA ALA A 26 -18.18 4.71 -13.11
C ALA A 26 -19.06 5.95 -12.99
N GLU A 27 -18.84 6.79 -11.98
CA GLU A 27 -19.57 8.04 -11.76
C GLU A 27 -19.39 9.00 -12.96
N VAL A 28 -18.17 9.13 -13.50
CA VAL A 28 -17.89 9.99 -14.67
C VAL A 28 -18.49 9.43 -15.95
N LEU A 29 -18.41 8.12 -16.17
CA LEU A 29 -18.99 7.47 -17.35
C LEU A 29 -20.53 7.66 -17.39
N THR A 30 -21.21 7.41 -16.28
CA THR A 30 -22.66 7.59 -16.18
C THR A 30 -23.07 9.05 -16.29
N ALA A 31 -22.34 9.98 -15.68
CA ALA A 31 -22.56 11.43 -15.85
C ALA A 31 -22.40 11.90 -17.30
N ALA A 32 -21.55 11.21 -18.09
CA ALA A 32 -21.43 11.43 -19.53
C ALA A 32 -22.51 10.71 -20.36
N GLY A 33 -23.57 10.19 -19.72
CA GLY A 33 -24.69 9.52 -20.38
C GLY A 33 -24.39 8.08 -20.85
N LYS A 34 -23.29 7.46 -20.42
CA LYS A 34 -22.92 6.11 -20.82
C LYS A 34 -23.61 5.06 -19.94
N LYS A 35 -24.28 4.09 -20.56
CA LYS A 35 -24.78 2.90 -19.88
C LYS A 35 -23.59 2.09 -19.38
N THR A 36 -23.37 2.07 -18.05
CA THR A 36 -22.16 1.53 -17.43
C THR A 36 -22.47 0.35 -16.53
N ALA A 37 -21.74 -0.77 -16.69
CA ALA A 37 -21.72 -1.90 -15.78
C ALA A 37 -20.41 -1.92 -14.99
N MET A 38 -20.50 -2.24 -13.70
CA MET A 38 -19.36 -2.55 -12.84
C MET A 38 -19.48 -4.00 -12.34
N ILE A 39 -18.45 -4.80 -12.58
CA ILE A 39 -18.42 -6.21 -12.17
C ILE A 39 -17.51 -6.33 -10.96
N GLU A 40 -18.02 -6.89 -9.85
CA GLU A 40 -17.24 -7.08 -8.61
C GLU A 40 -17.45 -8.50 -8.05
N ARG A 41 -16.36 -9.24 -7.87
CA ARG A 41 -16.43 -10.63 -7.39
C ARG A 41 -16.65 -10.77 -5.90
N LYS A 42 -16.16 -9.79 -5.10
CA LYS A 42 -16.27 -9.77 -3.62
C LYS A 42 -17.15 -8.58 -3.19
N ASP A 43 -16.58 -7.72 -2.38
CA ASP A 43 -17.25 -6.57 -1.81
C ASP A 43 -16.83 -5.27 -2.50
N ALA A 44 -17.76 -4.33 -2.66
CA ALA A 44 -17.49 -3.05 -3.27
C ALA A 44 -16.43 -2.24 -2.51
N GLY A 45 -15.56 -1.53 -3.25
CA GLY A 45 -14.53 -0.66 -2.69
C GLY A 45 -13.10 -1.18 -2.84
N GLY A 46 -12.93 -2.43 -3.31
CA GLY A 46 -11.61 -3.04 -3.53
C GLY A 46 -10.78 -3.23 -2.27
N THR A 47 -9.51 -3.57 -2.46
CA THR A 47 -8.56 -3.88 -1.36
C THR A 47 -8.46 -2.74 -0.34
N CYS A 48 -8.37 -1.48 -0.77
CA CYS A 48 -8.17 -0.35 0.13
C CYS A 48 -9.22 -0.27 1.24
N ILE A 49 -10.50 -0.40 0.88
CA ILE A 49 -11.61 -0.32 1.85
C ILE A 49 -11.74 -1.62 2.63
N ASN A 50 -11.68 -2.77 1.96
CA ASN A 50 -12.09 -4.03 2.56
C ASN A 50 -10.96 -4.75 3.31
N THR A 51 -9.74 -4.76 2.77
CA THR A 51 -8.65 -5.64 3.23
C THR A 51 -7.27 -4.97 3.21
N GLY A 52 -7.20 -3.64 3.06
CA GLY A 52 -5.96 -2.89 2.94
C GLY A 52 -5.91 -1.67 3.85
N CYS A 53 -5.86 -0.47 3.24
CA CYS A 53 -5.57 0.78 3.94
C CYS A 53 -6.52 1.04 5.11
N THR A 54 -7.84 1.05 4.86
CA THR A 54 -8.84 1.39 5.88
C THR A 54 -8.79 0.45 7.09
N PRO A 55 -8.89 -0.88 6.94
CA PRO A 55 -8.84 -1.78 8.09
C PRO A 55 -7.49 -1.75 8.80
N THR A 56 -6.37 -1.76 8.06
CA THR A 56 -5.03 -1.76 8.68
C THR A 56 -4.81 -0.50 9.49
N LYS A 57 -5.06 0.70 8.94
CA LYS A 57 -4.83 1.98 9.64
C LYS A 57 -5.78 2.18 10.82
N THR A 58 -6.99 1.60 10.75
CA THR A 58 -7.90 1.53 11.90
C THR A 58 -7.30 0.71 13.05
N MET A 59 -6.67 -0.43 12.75
CA MET A 59 -6.03 -1.26 13.77
C MET A 59 -4.70 -0.64 14.26
N VAL A 60 -3.91 -0.02 13.38
CA VAL A 60 -2.70 0.75 13.76
C VAL A 60 -3.07 1.85 14.77
N ALA A 61 -4.16 2.58 14.54
CA ALA A 61 -4.63 3.59 15.50
C ALA A 61 -4.95 2.99 16.88
N SER A 62 -5.57 1.80 16.93
CA SER A 62 -5.81 1.09 18.19
C SER A 62 -4.50 0.62 18.86
N ALA A 63 -3.52 0.18 18.07
CA ALA A 63 -2.20 -0.19 18.57
C ALA A 63 -1.42 1.02 19.13
N ARG A 64 -1.55 2.19 18.49
CA ARG A 64 -0.97 3.45 19.01
C ARG A 64 -1.58 3.85 20.34
N VAL A 65 -2.91 3.71 20.51
CA VAL A 65 -3.56 3.95 21.80
C VAL A 65 -3.01 3.03 22.88
N ALA A 66 -2.84 1.73 22.62
CA ALA A 66 -2.28 0.79 23.57
C ALA A 66 -0.81 1.13 23.92
N TYR A 67 -0.03 1.58 22.94
CA TYR A 67 1.36 2.05 23.14
C TYR A 67 1.42 3.27 24.02
N LEU A 68 0.65 4.31 23.71
CA LEU A 68 0.63 5.57 24.51
C LEU A 68 0.10 5.32 25.93
N ALA A 69 -0.92 4.47 26.08
CA ALA A 69 -1.44 4.12 27.39
C ALA A 69 -0.36 3.45 28.29
N ARG A 70 0.48 2.57 27.73
CA ARG A 70 1.60 1.96 28.50
C ARG A 70 2.68 2.96 28.87
N ARG A 71 2.80 4.04 28.10
CA ARG A 71 3.74 5.15 28.35
C ARG A 71 3.11 6.30 29.12
N GLY A 72 1.89 6.13 29.62
CA GLY A 72 1.21 7.19 30.36
C GLY A 72 2.04 7.79 31.48
N SER A 73 2.78 6.97 32.22
CA SER A 73 3.67 7.41 33.29
C SER A 73 4.78 8.36 32.82
N ASP A 74 5.29 8.22 31.58
CA ASP A 74 6.30 9.11 31.01
C ASP A 74 5.74 10.54 30.88
N TYR A 75 4.41 10.66 30.74
CA TYR A 75 3.67 11.92 30.66
C TYR A 75 3.02 12.34 31.99
N GLY A 76 3.33 11.65 33.09
CA GLY A 76 2.72 11.90 34.40
C GLY A 76 1.25 11.44 34.51
N VAL A 77 0.83 10.50 33.66
CA VAL A 77 -0.56 9.95 33.66
C VAL A 77 -0.54 8.46 34.02
N ASP A 78 -1.07 8.13 35.19
CA ASP A 78 -1.17 6.74 35.65
C ASP A 78 -2.47 6.09 35.14
N VAL A 79 -2.31 5.11 34.26
CA VAL A 79 -3.45 4.41 33.61
C VAL A 79 -3.68 2.98 34.13
N GLY A 80 -2.81 2.48 35.02
CA GLY A 80 -2.85 1.09 35.49
C GLY A 80 -2.48 0.06 34.39
N PRO A 81 -2.75 -1.22 34.61
CA PRO A 81 -2.46 -2.29 33.64
C PRO A 81 -3.24 -2.11 32.34
N VAL A 82 -2.54 -2.15 31.21
CA VAL A 82 -3.15 -1.99 29.87
C VAL A 82 -3.38 -3.37 29.26
N ALA A 83 -4.63 -3.74 29.05
CA ALA A 83 -5.06 -4.94 28.34
C ALA A 83 -5.65 -4.56 26.97
N VAL A 84 -5.39 -5.39 25.96
CA VAL A 84 -5.96 -5.23 24.61
C VAL A 84 -6.95 -6.36 24.35
N ASP A 85 -8.18 -6.00 24.05
CA ASP A 85 -9.22 -6.91 23.57
C ASP A 85 -9.24 -6.88 22.02
N LEU A 86 -8.59 -7.87 21.40
CA LEU A 86 -8.47 -7.91 19.93
C LEU A 86 -9.83 -8.13 19.25
N ALA A 87 -10.79 -8.81 19.89
CA ALA A 87 -12.14 -8.97 19.34
C ALA A 87 -12.85 -7.62 19.20
N ARG A 88 -12.72 -6.72 20.19
CA ARG A 88 -13.25 -5.34 20.11
C ARG A 88 -12.49 -4.47 19.10
N VAL A 89 -11.17 -4.62 18.97
CA VAL A 89 -10.40 -3.94 17.93
C VAL A 89 -10.90 -4.38 16.55
N ARG A 90 -11.09 -5.69 16.35
CA ARG A 90 -11.65 -6.25 15.12
C ARG A 90 -13.07 -5.73 14.83
N GLU A 91 -13.93 -5.69 15.82
CA GLU A 91 -15.29 -5.16 15.66
C GLU A 91 -15.27 -3.68 15.24
N ARG A 92 -14.48 -2.85 15.92
CA ARG A 92 -14.29 -1.44 15.55
C ARG A 92 -13.84 -1.30 14.09
N LYS A 93 -12.86 -2.12 13.65
CA LYS A 93 -12.38 -2.17 12.28
C LYS A 93 -13.50 -2.56 11.30
N ARG A 94 -14.28 -3.62 11.60
CA ARG A 94 -15.39 -4.08 10.77
C ARG A 94 -16.48 -3.02 10.60
N ASN A 95 -16.81 -2.30 11.66
CA ASN A 95 -17.81 -1.21 11.63
C ASN A 95 -17.36 -0.07 10.69
N ILE A 96 -16.10 0.35 10.77
CA ILE A 96 -15.56 1.39 9.89
C ILE A 96 -15.54 0.90 8.43
N VAL A 97 -15.07 -0.32 8.17
CA VAL A 97 -15.07 -0.93 6.82
C VAL A 97 -16.48 -0.99 6.25
N SER A 98 -17.47 -1.43 7.05
CA SER A 98 -18.87 -1.51 6.65
C SER A 98 -19.42 -0.14 6.24
N THR A 99 -19.15 0.91 7.02
CA THR A 99 -19.57 2.28 6.70
C THR A 99 -18.98 2.76 5.36
N PHE A 100 -17.70 2.52 5.13
CA PHE A 100 -17.06 2.90 3.85
C PHE A 100 -17.62 2.10 2.67
N ARG A 101 -17.85 0.80 2.84
CA ARG A 101 -18.44 -0.08 1.82
C ARG A 101 -19.83 0.39 1.42
N GLN A 102 -20.71 0.59 2.41
CA GLN A 102 -22.08 1.09 2.18
C GLN A 102 -22.09 2.44 1.47
N SER A 103 -21.20 3.36 1.84
CA SER A 103 -21.03 4.63 1.14
C SER A 103 -20.67 4.44 -0.33
N ARG A 104 -19.80 3.47 -0.67
CA ARG A 104 -19.42 3.18 -2.05
C ARG A 104 -20.58 2.57 -2.85
N GLU A 105 -21.28 1.61 -2.28
CA GLU A 105 -22.46 1.01 -2.92
C GLU A 105 -23.55 2.04 -3.18
N LYS A 106 -23.82 2.92 -2.21
CA LYS A 106 -24.75 4.03 -2.38
C LYS A 106 -24.35 4.96 -3.53
N ARG A 107 -23.09 5.38 -3.59
CA ARG A 107 -22.61 6.26 -4.67
C ARG A 107 -22.75 5.64 -6.05
N LEU A 108 -22.47 4.34 -6.19
CA LEU A 108 -22.68 3.63 -7.47
C LEU A 108 -24.16 3.58 -7.85
N ALA A 109 -25.04 3.33 -6.87
CA ALA A 109 -26.50 3.33 -7.09
C ALA A 109 -27.01 4.74 -7.47
N ASP A 110 -26.58 5.77 -6.75
CA ASP A 110 -26.94 7.17 -7.03
C ASP A 110 -26.46 7.61 -8.43
N ALA A 111 -25.32 7.07 -8.89
CA ALA A 111 -24.77 7.28 -10.22
C ALA A 111 -25.46 6.43 -11.31
N HIS A 112 -26.40 5.57 -10.96
CA HIS A 112 -27.06 4.62 -11.87
C HIS A 112 -26.09 3.69 -12.62
N ALA A 113 -24.91 3.37 -12.03
CA ALA A 113 -24.04 2.33 -12.54
C ALA A 113 -24.54 0.95 -12.07
N GLU A 114 -24.69 0.02 -13.01
CA GLU A 114 -25.15 -1.32 -12.67
C GLU A 114 -24.04 -2.12 -11.99
N LEU A 115 -24.17 -2.40 -10.69
CA LEU A 115 -23.23 -3.24 -9.95
C LEU A 115 -23.62 -4.71 -10.07
N ILE A 116 -22.81 -5.49 -10.81
CA ILE A 116 -23.02 -6.92 -11.04
C ILE A 116 -22.06 -7.70 -10.12
N ARG A 117 -22.62 -8.54 -9.25
CA ARG A 117 -21.84 -9.41 -8.36
C ARG A 117 -21.46 -10.68 -9.07
N GLY A 118 -20.18 -10.82 -9.41
CA GLY A 118 -19.68 -12.01 -10.12
C GLY A 118 -18.24 -11.88 -10.58
N GLU A 119 -17.71 -12.95 -11.16
CA GLU A 119 -16.36 -13.02 -11.69
C GLU A 119 -16.38 -12.89 -13.21
N ALA A 120 -15.65 -11.91 -13.73
CA ALA A 120 -15.58 -11.58 -15.14
C ALA A 120 -14.49 -12.39 -15.86
N SER A 121 -14.76 -12.81 -17.09
CA SER A 121 -13.80 -13.43 -18.00
C SER A 121 -14.05 -12.99 -19.43
N PHE A 122 -13.00 -12.62 -20.18
CA PHE A 122 -13.13 -12.28 -21.59
C PHE A 122 -13.48 -13.50 -22.42
N THR A 123 -14.43 -13.36 -23.35
CA THR A 123 -14.80 -14.37 -24.34
C THR A 123 -14.40 -13.98 -25.75
N GLY A 124 -13.90 -12.77 -25.93
CA GLY A 124 -13.44 -12.17 -27.18
C GLY A 124 -13.26 -10.67 -27.03
N PRO A 125 -12.78 -9.96 -28.09
CA PRO A 125 -12.68 -8.52 -28.06
C PRO A 125 -14.02 -7.85 -27.75
N GLY A 126 -14.03 -7.00 -26.72
CA GLY A 126 -15.22 -6.28 -26.26
C GLY A 126 -16.30 -7.15 -25.62
N LYS A 127 -16.07 -8.43 -25.36
CA LYS A 127 -17.07 -9.39 -24.83
C LYS A 127 -16.61 -10.02 -23.53
N ILE A 128 -17.52 -10.08 -22.56
CA ILE A 128 -17.29 -10.60 -21.22
C ILE A 128 -18.38 -11.59 -20.82
N SER A 129 -18.00 -12.72 -20.26
CA SER A 129 -18.86 -13.63 -19.53
C SER A 129 -18.67 -13.40 -18.03
N ILE A 130 -19.75 -13.38 -17.27
CA ILE A 130 -19.74 -13.20 -15.82
C ILE A 130 -20.33 -14.44 -15.17
N ALA A 131 -19.54 -15.12 -14.34
CA ALA A 131 -20.07 -16.12 -13.42
C ALA A 131 -20.67 -15.38 -12.22
N LEU A 132 -22.01 -15.37 -12.10
CA LEU A 132 -22.72 -14.65 -11.05
C LEU A 132 -22.51 -15.32 -9.68
N ARG A 133 -22.40 -14.49 -8.65
CA ARG A 133 -22.22 -14.94 -7.25
C ARG A 133 -23.36 -15.86 -6.77
N ASP A 134 -24.58 -15.56 -7.21
CA ASP A 134 -25.79 -16.29 -6.82
C ASP A 134 -26.12 -17.44 -7.82
N GLY A 135 -25.19 -17.74 -8.70
CA GLY A 135 -25.33 -18.77 -9.72
C GLY A 135 -25.79 -18.24 -11.08
N GLY A 136 -25.53 -19.04 -12.11
CA GLY A 136 -25.81 -18.66 -13.49
C GLY A 136 -24.73 -17.81 -14.13
N LYS A 137 -25.01 -17.36 -15.37
CA LYS A 137 -24.07 -16.56 -16.17
C LYS A 137 -24.79 -15.39 -16.84
N ARG A 138 -24.07 -14.27 -17.00
CA ARG A 138 -24.46 -13.16 -17.88
C ARG A 138 -23.38 -12.94 -18.92
N HIS A 139 -23.77 -12.48 -20.09
CA HIS A 139 -22.87 -12.11 -21.16
C HIS A 139 -23.05 -10.63 -21.50
N LEU A 140 -21.97 -9.87 -21.43
CA LEU A 140 -21.98 -8.44 -21.71
C LEU A 140 -21.06 -8.13 -22.89
N ALA A 141 -21.39 -7.06 -23.61
CA ALA A 141 -20.52 -6.50 -24.64
C ALA A 141 -20.43 -4.98 -24.46
N ALA A 142 -19.23 -4.40 -24.65
CA ALA A 142 -19.02 -2.98 -24.63
C ALA A 142 -17.81 -2.57 -25.50
N PRO A 143 -17.85 -1.38 -26.13
CA PRO A 143 -16.71 -0.82 -26.85
C PRO A 143 -15.61 -0.29 -25.90
N GLN A 144 -15.94 -0.01 -24.64
CA GLN A 144 -15.00 0.49 -23.64
C GLN A 144 -14.97 -0.43 -22.43
N ILE A 145 -13.78 -0.99 -22.10
CA ILE A 145 -13.60 -1.87 -20.96
C ILE A 145 -12.43 -1.37 -20.11
N PHE A 146 -12.63 -1.30 -18.80
CA PHE A 146 -11.65 -0.81 -17.83
C PHE A 146 -11.34 -1.90 -16.80
N ILE A 147 -10.09 -2.37 -16.74
CA ILE A 147 -9.66 -3.44 -15.83
C ILE A 147 -9.07 -2.81 -14.57
N ASN A 148 -9.71 -3.07 -13.40
CA ASN A 148 -9.30 -2.57 -12.08
C ASN A 148 -9.32 -3.70 -11.03
N THR A 149 -8.87 -4.88 -11.42
CA THR A 149 -8.94 -6.10 -10.59
C THR A 149 -7.89 -6.15 -9.47
N GLY A 150 -6.89 -5.25 -9.50
CA GLY A 150 -5.88 -5.14 -8.45
C GLY A 150 -4.95 -6.35 -8.33
N THR A 151 -4.46 -6.56 -7.13
CA THR A 151 -3.51 -7.62 -6.78
C THR A 151 -3.96 -8.37 -5.52
N GLN A 152 -3.35 -9.52 -5.26
CA GLN A 152 -3.52 -10.33 -4.05
C GLN A 152 -2.15 -10.69 -3.47
N SER A 153 -2.10 -11.16 -2.21
CA SER A 153 -0.86 -11.64 -1.59
C SER A 153 -0.24 -12.78 -2.39
N ALA A 154 1.07 -12.72 -2.55
CA ALA A 154 1.84 -13.78 -3.18
C ALA A 154 2.18 -14.86 -2.15
N LEU A 155 1.98 -16.12 -2.51
CA LEU A 155 2.48 -17.23 -1.72
C LEU A 155 3.89 -17.58 -2.22
N PRO A 156 4.92 -17.51 -1.35
CA PRO A 156 6.30 -17.81 -1.76
C PRO A 156 6.51 -19.32 -1.90
N ALA A 157 7.49 -19.72 -2.72
CA ALA A 157 7.91 -21.11 -2.86
C ALA A 157 8.76 -21.53 -1.64
N ILE A 158 8.09 -21.82 -0.52
CA ILE A 158 8.68 -22.33 0.73
C ILE A 158 8.19 -23.79 0.89
N GLU A 159 9.11 -24.71 1.12
CA GLU A 159 8.73 -26.12 1.34
C GLU A 159 7.75 -26.26 2.52
N GLY A 160 6.63 -26.92 2.30
CA GLY A 160 5.61 -27.18 3.31
C GLY A 160 4.60 -26.06 3.54
N ILE A 161 4.69 -24.92 2.86
CA ILE A 161 3.81 -23.75 3.10
C ILE A 161 2.32 -24.07 2.87
N ASP A 162 2.00 -24.91 1.89
CA ASP A 162 0.63 -25.30 1.57
C ASP A 162 0.00 -26.22 2.63
N ALA A 163 0.81 -26.87 3.45
CA ALA A 163 0.38 -27.78 4.51
C ALA A 163 0.26 -27.14 5.90
N VAL A 164 0.72 -25.90 6.05
CA VAL A 164 0.72 -25.17 7.33
C VAL A 164 -0.25 -23.99 7.28
N PRO A 165 -1.15 -23.85 8.28
CA PRO A 165 -1.99 -22.66 8.39
C PRO A 165 -1.12 -21.39 8.44
N HIS A 166 -1.40 -20.47 7.53
CA HIS A 166 -0.70 -19.18 7.50
C HIS A 166 -1.69 -18.03 7.26
N LEU A 167 -1.28 -16.86 7.67
CA LEU A 167 -2.03 -15.63 7.56
C LEU A 167 -1.50 -14.80 6.39
N ASP A 168 -2.39 -14.03 5.78
CA ASP A 168 -2.08 -12.98 4.84
C ASP A 168 -2.58 -11.61 5.37
N ASN A 169 -2.52 -10.57 4.55
CA ASN A 169 -2.98 -9.23 4.93
C ASN A 169 -4.49 -9.16 5.23
N GLU A 170 -5.31 -10.09 4.75
CA GLU A 170 -6.75 -10.15 5.00
C GLU A 170 -7.03 -10.90 6.31
N SER A 171 -6.56 -12.14 6.41
CA SER A 171 -6.86 -13.06 7.51
C SER A 171 -6.25 -12.66 8.85
N ILE A 172 -5.09 -12.01 8.87
CA ILE A 172 -4.48 -11.52 10.13
C ILE A 172 -5.36 -10.47 10.82
N MET A 173 -6.10 -9.66 10.06
CA MET A 173 -7.02 -8.66 10.61
C MET A 173 -8.35 -9.23 11.09
N GLU A 174 -8.59 -10.51 10.88
CA GLU A 174 -9.78 -11.22 11.34
C GLU A 174 -9.54 -12.07 12.59
N LEU A 175 -8.32 -12.10 13.10
CA LEU A 175 -8.00 -12.77 14.36
C LEU A 175 -8.84 -12.17 15.52
N ASP A 176 -9.27 -13.04 16.43
CA ASP A 176 -9.99 -12.67 17.66
C ASP A 176 -9.17 -12.88 18.92
N ARG A 177 -7.97 -13.42 18.75
CA ARG A 177 -6.95 -13.58 19.79
C ARG A 177 -5.63 -12.93 19.39
N ILE A 178 -4.88 -12.49 20.35
CA ILE A 178 -3.51 -12.01 20.13
C ILE A 178 -2.62 -13.24 19.99
N PRO A 179 -1.86 -13.41 18.87
CA PRO A 179 -0.84 -14.45 18.77
C PRO A 179 0.16 -14.37 19.91
N GLU A 180 0.54 -15.48 20.51
CA GLU A 180 1.60 -15.51 21.53
C GLU A 180 2.94 -15.13 20.88
N HIS A 181 3.27 -15.76 19.75
CA HIS A 181 4.46 -15.43 18.97
C HIS A 181 4.12 -15.43 17.47
N LEU A 182 4.09 -14.24 16.88
CA LEU A 182 3.84 -14.03 15.45
C LEU A 182 5.17 -14.05 14.68
N LEU A 183 5.29 -14.99 13.76
CA LEU A 183 6.37 -15.04 12.76
C LEU A 183 5.91 -14.29 11.50
N ILE A 184 6.75 -13.42 10.96
CA ILE A 184 6.45 -12.65 9.74
C ILE A 184 7.53 -12.90 8.71
N VAL A 185 7.17 -13.49 7.57
CA VAL A 185 8.07 -13.65 6.43
C VAL A 185 7.85 -12.50 5.46
N GLY A 186 8.86 -11.62 5.37
CA GLY A 186 8.86 -10.41 4.53
C GLY A 186 8.95 -9.11 5.32
N GLY A 187 10.00 -8.32 5.04
CA GLY A 187 10.32 -7.03 5.68
C GLY A 187 9.91 -5.82 4.83
N GLY A 188 8.88 -5.94 3.98
CA GLY A 188 8.25 -4.82 3.28
C GLY A 188 7.28 -4.05 4.17
N TYR A 189 6.68 -2.96 3.65
CA TYR A 189 5.79 -2.08 4.42
C TYR A 189 4.63 -2.82 5.11
N ILE A 190 4.03 -3.85 4.47
CA ILE A 190 2.97 -4.66 5.08
C ILE A 190 3.50 -5.43 6.30
N GLY A 191 4.63 -6.12 6.15
CA GLY A 191 5.26 -6.87 7.25
C GLY A 191 5.63 -5.96 8.42
N ILE A 192 6.14 -4.78 8.15
CA ILE A 192 6.52 -3.77 9.17
C ILE A 192 5.30 -3.25 9.91
N GLU A 193 4.24 -2.81 9.21
CA GLU A 193 3.03 -2.31 9.83
C GLU A 193 2.39 -3.35 10.76
N PHE A 194 2.26 -4.60 10.31
CA PHE A 194 1.70 -5.67 11.14
C PHE A 194 2.64 -6.08 12.28
N SER A 195 3.96 -6.07 12.07
CA SER A 195 4.92 -6.43 13.13
C SER A 195 4.79 -5.50 14.33
N GLN A 196 4.79 -4.19 14.10
CA GLN A 196 4.68 -3.21 15.16
C GLN A 196 3.28 -3.19 15.78
N MET A 197 2.24 -3.32 14.96
CA MET A 197 0.85 -3.41 15.42
C MET A 197 0.66 -4.56 16.41
N PHE A 198 1.03 -5.78 16.04
CA PHE A 198 0.87 -6.95 16.89
C PHE A 198 1.81 -6.95 18.09
N ARG A 199 3.03 -6.41 17.93
CA ARG A 199 3.92 -6.17 19.09
C ARG A 199 3.27 -5.26 20.12
N ARG A 200 2.61 -4.20 19.69
CA ARG A 200 1.89 -3.26 20.54
C ARG A 200 0.59 -3.85 21.12
N PHE A 201 -0.01 -4.80 20.47
CA PHE A 201 -1.11 -5.59 21.07
C PHE A 201 -0.62 -6.57 22.14
N GLY A 202 0.63 -6.97 22.13
CA GLY A 202 1.23 -7.83 23.16
C GLY A 202 1.90 -9.10 22.64
N SER A 203 1.90 -9.35 21.32
CA SER A 203 2.61 -10.50 20.75
C SER A 203 4.12 -10.38 20.91
N LYS A 204 4.81 -11.49 21.11
CA LYS A 204 6.19 -11.61 20.65
C LYS A 204 6.18 -11.61 19.12
N VAL A 205 7.12 -10.92 18.47
CA VAL A 205 7.17 -10.81 17.00
C VAL A 205 8.59 -11.03 16.50
N THR A 206 8.73 -11.91 15.49
CA THR A 206 9.98 -12.11 14.75
C THR A 206 9.73 -11.85 13.26
N VAL A 207 10.47 -10.91 12.67
CA VAL A 207 10.44 -10.60 11.23
C VAL A 207 11.61 -11.27 10.55
N ILE A 208 11.36 -12.07 9.53
CA ILE A 208 12.35 -12.77 8.71
C ILE A 208 12.41 -12.12 7.34
N GLN A 209 13.54 -11.48 7.03
CA GLN A 209 13.79 -10.77 5.79
C GLN A 209 14.96 -11.40 5.01
N ALA A 210 14.70 -11.82 3.78
CA ALA A 210 15.71 -12.44 2.93
C ALA A 210 16.81 -11.46 2.46
N GLY A 211 16.50 -10.18 2.36
CA GLY A 211 17.45 -9.13 2.00
C GLY A 211 18.26 -8.63 3.18
N SER A 212 19.28 -7.81 2.87
CA SER A 212 20.18 -7.20 3.85
C SER A 212 19.57 -6.05 4.65
N GLN A 213 18.39 -5.58 4.28
CA GLN A 213 17.65 -4.49 4.96
C GLN A 213 16.15 -4.70 4.88
N LEU A 214 15.42 -4.07 5.79
CA LEU A 214 13.97 -3.83 5.66
C LEU A 214 13.72 -2.76 4.59
N LEU A 215 12.48 -2.67 4.07
CA LEU A 215 12.10 -1.63 3.10
C LEU A 215 13.15 -1.45 1.99
N ARG A 216 13.34 -2.46 1.20
CA ARG A 216 14.35 -2.59 0.14
C ARG A 216 14.50 -1.35 -0.76
N GLU A 217 13.42 -0.59 -0.94
CA GLU A 217 13.34 0.59 -1.81
C GLU A 217 13.86 1.87 -1.12
N GLU A 218 14.12 1.81 0.20
CA GLU A 218 14.66 2.95 0.96
C GLU A 218 16.19 3.00 0.90
N ASP A 219 16.73 4.19 1.11
CA ASP A 219 18.17 4.36 1.31
C ASP A 219 18.64 3.58 2.56
N PRO A 220 19.89 3.06 2.58
CA PRO A 220 20.38 2.23 3.67
C PRO A 220 20.34 2.88 5.06
N ASP A 221 20.57 4.20 5.14
CA ASP A 221 20.50 4.97 6.40
C ASP A 221 19.07 5.02 6.95
N VAL A 222 18.08 5.22 6.08
CA VAL A 222 16.65 5.20 6.45
C VAL A 222 16.23 3.82 6.89
N ALA A 223 16.58 2.77 6.12
CA ALA A 223 16.27 1.38 6.46
C ALA A 223 16.92 0.92 7.77
N ALA A 224 18.12 1.41 8.06
CA ALA A 224 18.81 1.15 9.33
C ALA A 224 18.07 1.79 10.51
N GLU A 225 17.63 3.05 10.38
CA GLU A 225 16.88 3.73 11.44
C GLU A 225 15.49 3.08 11.66
N VAL A 226 14.78 2.66 10.60
CA VAL A 226 13.56 1.86 10.70
C VAL A 226 13.82 0.56 11.49
N THR A 227 14.90 -0.14 11.17
CA THR A 227 15.29 -1.39 11.84
C THR A 227 15.58 -1.16 13.33
N LYS A 228 16.26 -0.07 13.66
CA LYS A 228 16.55 0.34 15.03
C LYS A 228 15.26 0.61 15.82
N ILE A 229 14.35 1.42 15.29
CA ILE A 229 13.05 1.74 15.90
C ILE A 229 12.24 0.48 16.21
N LEU A 230 12.15 -0.45 15.26
CA LEU A 230 11.40 -1.69 15.47
C LEU A 230 12.05 -2.60 16.52
N ARG A 231 13.39 -2.64 16.58
CA ARG A 231 14.11 -3.36 17.64
C ARG A 231 13.92 -2.74 19.02
N GLU A 232 13.89 -1.41 19.11
CA GLU A 232 13.56 -0.67 20.33
C GLU A 232 12.15 -1.00 20.82
N ASP A 233 11.19 -1.17 19.89
CA ASP A 233 9.83 -1.65 20.21
C ASP A 233 9.81 -3.15 20.63
N GLY A 234 10.96 -3.85 20.61
CA GLY A 234 11.11 -5.26 21.04
C GLY A 234 10.71 -6.26 19.97
N ILE A 235 10.84 -5.91 18.70
CA ILE A 235 10.66 -6.83 17.56
C ILE A 235 12.00 -7.45 17.20
N GLU A 236 12.04 -8.78 17.14
CA GLU A 236 13.20 -9.52 16.64
C GLU A 236 13.25 -9.42 15.11
N ILE A 237 14.41 -9.05 14.54
CA ILE A 237 14.58 -8.86 13.10
C ILE A 237 15.79 -9.67 12.64
N LEU A 238 15.53 -10.63 11.77
CA LEU A 238 16.53 -11.47 11.09
C LEU A 238 16.67 -10.97 9.65
N LEU A 239 17.79 -10.35 9.34
CA LEU A 239 18.18 -9.92 7.99
C LEU A 239 19.07 -10.97 7.34
N ASN A 240 19.19 -10.95 6.00
CA ASN A 240 19.87 -11.97 5.21
C ASN A 240 19.37 -13.39 5.54
N ALA A 241 18.10 -13.49 5.90
CA ALA A 241 17.47 -14.65 6.48
C ALA A 241 16.43 -15.22 5.49
N ARG A 242 16.79 -16.30 4.78
CA ARG A 242 15.93 -16.94 3.80
C ARG A 242 15.20 -18.12 4.40
N THR A 243 13.87 -18.04 4.47
CA THR A 243 13.03 -19.18 4.86
C THR A 243 13.05 -20.23 3.75
N GLN A 244 13.43 -21.46 4.10
CA GLN A 244 13.48 -22.60 3.18
C GLN A 244 12.31 -23.56 3.36
N LYS A 245 11.95 -23.82 4.63
CA LYS A 245 10.93 -24.81 4.98
C LYS A 245 10.07 -24.30 6.12
N VAL A 246 8.80 -24.71 6.12
CA VAL A 246 7.88 -24.52 7.22
C VAL A 246 7.23 -25.86 7.58
N GLU A 247 7.08 -26.12 8.85
CA GLU A 247 6.43 -27.29 9.43
C GLU A 247 5.58 -26.88 10.62
N GLN A 248 4.53 -27.65 10.90
CA GLN A 248 3.75 -27.50 12.14
C GLN A 248 3.68 -28.82 12.88
N ALA A 249 4.00 -28.78 14.18
CA ALA A 249 3.87 -29.92 15.07
C ALA A 249 3.39 -29.44 16.44
N ASN A 250 2.39 -30.11 17.00
CA ASN A 250 1.83 -29.81 18.34
C ASN A 250 1.41 -28.33 18.52
N GLY A 251 0.87 -27.71 17.47
CA GLY A 251 0.45 -26.30 17.50
C GLY A 251 1.56 -25.28 17.34
N VAL A 252 2.83 -25.71 17.24
CA VAL A 252 4.01 -24.84 17.02
C VAL A 252 4.38 -24.86 15.55
N ILE A 253 4.54 -23.68 14.96
CA ILE A 253 5.05 -23.48 13.61
C ILE A 253 6.57 -23.33 13.70
N ARG A 254 7.30 -24.08 12.87
CA ARG A 254 8.76 -24.08 12.77
C ARG A 254 9.20 -23.65 11.40
N LEU A 255 9.98 -22.59 11.34
CA LEU A 255 10.63 -22.15 10.10
C LEU A 255 12.10 -22.56 10.10
N THR A 256 12.53 -23.29 9.09
CA THR A 256 13.96 -23.48 8.81
C THR A 256 14.44 -22.27 8.00
N VAL A 257 15.31 -21.47 8.60
CA VAL A 257 15.78 -20.20 8.04
C VAL A 257 17.29 -20.27 7.83
N MET A 258 17.75 -19.94 6.63
CA MET A 258 19.18 -19.80 6.34
C MET A 258 19.64 -18.39 6.61
N VAL A 259 20.55 -18.22 7.58
CA VAL A 259 21.19 -16.94 7.92
C VAL A 259 22.69 -17.11 7.76
N GLU A 260 23.31 -16.30 6.91
CA GLU A 260 24.77 -16.38 6.64
C GLU A 260 25.27 -17.79 6.31
N GLY A 261 24.46 -18.57 5.58
CA GLY A 261 24.81 -19.95 5.18
C GLY A 261 24.58 -21.01 6.26
N LYS A 262 24.08 -20.64 7.45
CA LYS A 262 23.76 -21.58 8.53
C LYS A 262 22.25 -21.72 8.70
N ALA A 263 21.78 -22.95 8.82
CA ALA A 263 20.39 -23.23 9.13
C ALA A 263 20.10 -22.99 10.60
N GLN A 264 19.03 -22.28 10.91
CA GLN A 264 18.47 -22.15 12.25
C GLN A 264 16.97 -22.37 12.23
N ILE A 265 16.42 -22.79 13.37
CA ILE A 265 14.97 -22.96 13.55
C ILE A 265 14.42 -21.75 14.29
N VAL A 266 13.35 -21.18 13.74
CA VAL A 266 12.57 -20.12 14.39
C VAL A 266 11.17 -20.66 14.65
N GLU A 267 10.73 -20.61 15.91
CA GLU A 267 9.44 -21.15 16.34
C GLU A 267 8.44 -20.05 16.69
N GLY A 268 7.16 -20.29 16.42
CA GLY A 268 6.08 -19.39 16.78
C GLY A 268 4.71 -20.07 16.76
N THR A 269 3.67 -19.33 17.13
CA THR A 269 2.29 -19.84 17.15
C THR A 269 1.50 -19.52 15.88
N ASP A 270 1.87 -18.45 15.21
CA ASP A 270 1.19 -17.93 14.02
C ASP A 270 2.21 -17.45 12.98
N LEU A 271 1.89 -17.62 11.70
CA LEU A 271 2.74 -17.23 10.58
C LEU A 271 2.02 -16.25 9.67
N LEU A 272 2.56 -15.06 9.50
CA LEU A 272 2.14 -14.09 8.46
C LEU A 272 3.08 -14.17 7.26
N VAL A 273 2.52 -14.34 6.08
CA VAL A 273 3.24 -14.27 4.80
C VAL A 273 3.02 -12.89 4.17
N ALA A 274 4.09 -12.08 4.10
CA ALA A 274 4.08 -10.71 3.58
C ALA A 274 5.17 -10.50 2.51
N THR A 275 5.37 -11.49 1.62
CA THR A 275 6.49 -11.56 0.67
C THR A 275 6.27 -10.85 -0.65
N GLY A 276 5.13 -10.21 -0.84
CA GLY A 276 4.79 -9.45 -2.04
C GLY A 276 3.38 -9.71 -2.55
N ARG A 277 3.10 -9.24 -3.77
CA ARG A 277 1.77 -9.30 -4.38
C ARG A 277 1.85 -9.77 -5.83
N VAL A 278 0.80 -10.46 -6.29
CA VAL A 278 0.62 -10.90 -7.67
C VAL A 278 -0.67 -10.33 -8.26
N PRO A 279 -0.73 -10.07 -9.58
CA PRO A 279 -1.91 -9.47 -10.21
C PRO A 279 -3.10 -10.44 -10.27
N ASN A 280 -4.31 -9.91 -10.14
CA ASN A 280 -5.54 -10.65 -10.30
C ASN A 280 -5.93 -10.78 -11.80
N THR A 281 -5.19 -11.55 -12.56
CA THR A 281 -5.35 -11.72 -14.02
C THR A 281 -5.74 -13.12 -14.44
N HIS A 282 -5.47 -14.13 -13.63
CA HIS A 282 -5.62 -15.55 -14.00
C HIS A 282 -7.05 -15.95 -14.42
N ALA A 283 -8.09 -15.37 -13.82
CA ALA A 283 -9.49 -15.69 -14.16
C ALA A 283 -10.02 -14.86 -15.33
N LEU A 284 -9.32 -13.82 -15.75
CA LEU A 284 -9.80 -12.88 -16.76
C LEU A 284 -9.77 -13.41 -18.21
N ASN A 285 -9.01 -14.47 -18.50
CA ASN A 285 -8.82 -14.99 -19.86
C ASN A 285 -8.40 -13.88 -20.86
N LEU A 286 -7.39 -13.10 -20.50
CA LEU A 286 -6.92 -11.91 -21.23
C LEU A 286 -6.57 -12.19 -22.69
N ALA A 287 -6.01 -13.38 -22.97
CA ALA A 287 -5.63 -13.80 -24.32
C ALA A 287 -6.81 -13.82 -25.32
N ALA A 288 -8.03 -14.14 -24.86
CA ALA A 288 -9.22 -14.12 -25.69
C ALA A 288 -9.56 -12.73 -26.25
N ALA A 289 -9.11 -11.65 -25.55
CA ALA A 289 -9.28 -10.27 -25.98
C ALA A 289 -8.01 -9.66 -26.62
N GLY A 290 -6.92 -10.40 -26.76
CA GLY A 290 -5.63 -9.90 -27.25
C GLY A 290 -4.89 -8.99 -26.27
N ILE A 291 -5.15 -9.14 -24.97
CA ILE A 291 -4.50 -8.35 -23.91
C ILE A 291 -3.25 -9.09 -23.44
N GLU A 292 -2.11 -8.41 -23.53
CA GLU A 292 -0.81 -8.97 -23.13
C GLU A 292 -0.49 -8.65 -21.67
N THR A 293 0.33 -9.55 -21.07
CA THR A 293 0.91 -9.36 -19.75
C THR A 293 2.44 -9.37 -19.82
N ASP A 294 3.09 -8.89 -18.77
CA ASP A 294 4.52 -9.13 -18.56
C ASP A 294 4.76 -10.54 -17.99
N GLU A 295 6.05 -10.90 -17.78
CA GLU A 295 6.48 -12.19 -17.23
C GLU A 295 5.94 -12.46 -15.82
N ARG A 296 5.55 -11.43 -15.09
CA ARG A 296 4.99 -11.51 -13.74
C ARG A 296 3.46 -11.52 -13.74
N GLY A 297 2.82 -11.49 -14.93
CA GLY A 297 1.38 -11.53 -15.11
C GLY A 297 0.67 -10.17 -15.01
N PHE A 298 1.40 -9.04 -14.86
CA PHE A 298 0.81 -7.70 -14.87
C PHE A 298 0.41 -7.29 -16.29
N ILE A 299 -0.75 -6.63 -16.43
CA ILE A 299 -1.25 -6.20 -17.75
C ILE A 299 -0.35 -5.10 -18.30
N ARG A 300 0.14 -5.28 -19.52
CA ARG A 300 0.93 -4.27 -20.24
C ARG A 300 0.05 -3.11 -20.66
N ALA A 301 0.53 -1.89 -20.40
CA ALA A 301 -0.14 -0.66 -20.80
C ALA A 301 0.88 0.41 -21.19
N ASN A 302 0.44 1.34 -22.04
CA ASN A 302 1.20 2.53 -22.35
C ASN A 302 1.04 3.63 -21.27
N GLY A 303 1.72 4.75 -21.42
CA GLY A 303 1.64 5.87 -20.47
C GLY A 303 0.24 6.47 -20.32
N ARG A 304 -0.67 6.23 -21.26
CA ARG A 304 -2.08 6.67 -21.25
C ARG A 304 -3.03 5.62 -20.67
N LEU A 305 -2.49 4.52 -20.10
CA LEU A 305 -3.22 3.40 -19.51
C LEU A 305 -3.97 2.53 -20.52
N GLU A 306 -3.69 2.65 -21.81
CA GLU A 306 -4.25 1.80 -22.86
C GLU A 306 -3.49 0.46 -22.88
N THR A 307 -4.23 -0.66 -22.97
CA THR A 307 -3.66 -1.99 -23.11
C THR A 307 -3.30 -2.27 -24.58
N THR A 308 -2.80 -3.47 -24.87
CA THR A 308 -2.55 -3.93 -26.24
C THR A 308 -3.83 -4.17 -27.06
N ALA A 309 -4.99 -4.28 -26.39
CA ALA A 309 -6.29 -4.47 -27.05
C ALA A 309 -7.01 -3.11 -27.22
N PRO A 310 -7.47 -2.77 -28.43
CA PRO A 310 -8.22 -1.53 -28.67
C PRO A 310 -9.48 -1.43 -27.80
N GLY A 311 -9.74 -0.25 -27.22
CA GLY A 311 -10.90 -0.01 -26.37
C GLY A 311 -10.82 -0.62 -24.99
N VAL A 312 -9.63 -1.11 -24.58
CA VAL A 312 -9.41 -1.66 -23.24
C VAL A 312 -8.32 -0.90 -22.50
N TRP A 313 -8.65 -0.40 -21.33
CA TRP A 313 -7.74 0.30 -20.41
C TRP A 313 -7.51 -0.50 -19.14
N VAL A 314 -6.40 -0.21 -18.47
CA VAL A 314 -6.06 -0.83 -17.18
C VAL A 314 -5.68 0.23 -16.17
N ILE A 315 -6.21 0.13 -14.93
CA ILE A 315 -5.95 1.06 -13.83
C ILE A 315 -5.65 0.32 -12.52
N GLY A 316 -4.86 0.96 -11.66
CA GLY A 316 -4.46 0.42 -10.37
C GLY A 316 -3.41 -0.69 -10.45
N ASP A 317 -3.33 -1.47 -9.38
CA ASP A 317 -2.21 -2.39 -9.14
C ASP A 317 -2.03 -3.49 -10.19
N VAL A 318 -3.09 -3.86 -10.90
CA VAL A 318 -3.06 -4.97 -11.90
C VAL A 318 -2.19 -4.68 -13.12
N LYS A 319 -1.80 -3.40 -13.35
CA LYS A 319 -0.83 -3.01 -14.39
C LYS A 319 0.63 -2.99 -13.91
N GLY A 320 0.86 -3.31 -12.63
CA GLY A 320 2.19 -3.14 -12.01
C GLY A 320 2.54 -1.69 -11.67
N GLY A 321 3.83 -1.46 -11.38
CA GLY A 321 4.32 -0.18 -10.88
C GLY A 321 3.96 0.05 -9.40
N PRO A 322 3.88 1.31 -8.95
CA PRO A 322 3.58 1.63 -7.56
C PRO A 322 2.15 1.20 -7.17
N GLN A 323 2.04 0.33 -6.15
CA GLN A 323 0.77 -0.29 -5.73
C GLN A 323 0.15 0.49 -4.55
N PHE A 324 -0.36 1.68 -4.82
CA PHE A 324 -0.98 2.55 -3.82
C PHE A 324 -2.37 3.01 -4.25
N THR A 325 -3.23 3.24 -3.28
CA THR A 325 -4.59 3.72 -3.48
C THR A 325 -4.66 5.02 -4.29
N HIS A 326 -3.83 6.00 -3.93
CA HIS A 326 -3.78 7.30 -4.61
C HIS A 326 -3.22 7.19 -6.04
N ILE A 327 -2.40 6.19 -6.35
CA ILE A 327 -1.95 5.90 -7.71
C ILE A 327 -3.10 5.33 -8.54
N SER A 328 -3.89 4.40 -8.01
CA SER A 328 -5.10 3.91 -8.68
C SER A 328 -6.12 5.04 -8.90
N TYR A 329 -6.25 5.96 -7.94
CA TYR A 329 -7.11 7.12 -8.08
C TYR A 329 -6.58 8.13 -9.12
N ASP A 330 -5.26 8.33 -9.20
CA ASP A 330 -4.66 9.18 -10.23
C ASP A 330 -4.75 8.54 -11.63
N ASP A 331 -4.67 7.22 -11.76
CA ASP A 331 -4.96 6.52 -13.02
C ASP A 331 -6.38 6.89 -13.53
N TYR A 332 -7.37 6.92 -12.64
CA TYR A 332 -8.70 7.43 -12.96
C TYR A 332 -8.67 8.89 -13.46
N ARG A 333 -7.92 9.78 -12.77
CA ARG A 333 -7.79 11.19 -13.18
C ARG A 333 -7.13 11.33 -14.56
N ILE A 334 -6.17 10.49 -14.89
CA ILE A 334 -5.55 10.43 -16.22
C ILE A 334 -6.60 10.04 -17.27
N LEU A 335 -7.37 8.95 -17.02
CA LEU A 335 -8.43 8.53 -17.93
C LEU A 335 -9.50 9.60 -18.08
N LYS A 336 -9.96 10.21 -16.98
CA LYS A 336 -10.94 11.30 -17.03
C LYS A 336 -10.45 12.45 -17.90
N ALA A 337 -9.24 12.94 -17.66
CA ALA A 337 -8.67 14.03 -18.45
C ALA A 337 -8.58 13.67 -19.94
N ASN A 338 -8.12 12.46 -20.25
CA ASN A 338 -7.86 12.05 -21.64
C ASN A 338 -9.13 11.67 -22.42
N LEU A 339 -10.15 11.10 -21.77
CA LEU A 339 -11.36 10.61 -22.44
C LEU A 339 -12.50 11.65 -22.44
N PHE A 340 -12.51 12.60 -21.49
CA PHE A 340 -13.65 13.51 -21.30
C PHE A 340 -13.26 15.00 -21.33
N ASP A 341 -12.05 15.35 -20.86
CA ASP A 341 -11.68 16.76 -20.69
C ASP A 341 -10.72 17.26 -21.81
N GLY A 342 -10.47 16.46 -22.87
CA GLY A 342 -9.58 16.80 -23.99
C GLY A 342 -8.08 16.90 -23.60
N GLY A 343 -7.69 16.32 -22.47
CA GLY A 343 -6.33 16.33 -21.96
C GLY A 343 -5.41 15.30 -22.64
N ASN A 344 -4.12 15.35 -22.28
CA ASN A 344 -3.10 14.41 -22.74
C ASN A 344 -2.16 14.01 -21.58
N ARG A 345 -2.73 13.62 -20.44
CA ARG A 345 -1.96 13.21 -19.25
C ARG A 345 -1.42 11.80 -19.39
N THR A 346 -0.26 11.56 -18.77
CA THR A 346 0.37 10.24 -18.72
C THR A 346 0.81 9.89 -17.30
N VAL A 347 1.15 8.62 -17.08
CA VAL A 347 1.67 8.14 -15.78
C VAL A 347 3.07 8.70 -15.46
N GLN A 348 3.81 9.20 -16.44
CA GLN A 348 5.13 9.81 -16.28
C GLN A 348 5.07 11.19 -15.61
N ASP A 349 3.93 11.88 -15.72
CA ASP A 349 3.76 13.25 -15.26
C ASP A 349 3.46 13.36 -13.77
N ARG A 350 3.48 12.26 -13.03
CA ARG A 350 3.10 12.23 -11.62
C ARG A 350 4.24 11.94 -10.66
N MET A 351 4.22 12.56 -9.50
CA MET A 351 4.99 12.12 -8.34
C MET A 351 4.31 10.92 -7.68
N VAL A 352 5.12 10.10 -7.03
CA VAL A 352 4.66 8.92 -6.27
C VAL A 352 5.04 9.10 -4.79
N PRO A 353 4.24 9.84 -4.01
CA PRO A 353 4.44 9.90 -2.56
C PRO A 353 3.92 8.61 -1.92
N TYR A 354 4.49 8.23 -0.77
CA TYR A 354 3.89 7.17 0.04
C TYR A 354 4.22 7.32 1.52
N THR A 355 3.40 6.69 2.35
CA THR A 355 3.61 6.63 3.80
C THR A 355 3.53 5.18 4.25
N VAL A 356 4.53 4.73 5.00
CA VAL A 356 4.49 3.49 5.78
C VAL A 356 3.96 3.85 7.17
N PHE A 357 2.86 3.23 7.57
CA PHE A 357 2.16 3.54 8.83
C PHE A 357 2.70 2.73 10.01
N MET A 358 4.03 2.66 10.09
CA MET A 358 4.69 2.39 11.36
C MET A 358 4.59 3.64 12.26
N ASP A 359 5.07 3.59 13.47
CA ASP A 359 5.03 4.71 14.42
C ASP A 359 6.38 4.81 15.15
N PRO A 360 7.16 5.86 14.87
CA PRO A 360 6.83 7.01 14.02
C PRO A 360 6.73 6.66 12.53
N GLN A 361 5.94 7.45 11.77
CA GLN A 361 5.64 7.20 10.36
C GLN A 361 6.85 7.45 9.45
N LEU A 362 6.92 6.71 8.35
CA LEU A 362 7.85 6.99 7.26
C LEU A 362 7.10 7.57 6.06
N GLY A 363 7.23 8.86 5.80
CA GLY A 363 6.75 9.52 4.59
C GLY A 363 7.86 9.70 3.57
N ARG A 364 7.60 9.38 2.28
CA ARG A 364 8.57 9.57 1.20
C ARG A 364 7.94 10.14 -0.05
N VAL A 365 8.68 11.03 -0.74
CA VAL A 365 8.32 11.59 -2.05
C VAL A 365 9.55 11.80 -2.91
N GLY A 366 9.43 11.62 -4.22
CA GLY A 366 10.49 11.84 -5.19
C GLY A 366 11.63 10.81 -5.12
N MET A 367 12.82 11.21 -5.52
CA MET A 367 14.00 10.34 -5.61
C MET A 367 14.62 10.08 -4.24
N SER A 368 15.07 8.84 -4.00
CA SER A 368 16.06 8.56 -2.96
C SER A 368 17.43 9.16 -3.33
N GLU A 369 18.30 9.28 -2.35
CA GLU A 369 19.70 9.63 -2.61
C GLU A 369 20.36 8.65 -3.58
N THR A 370 20.07 7.35 -3.40
CA THR A 370 20.57 6.29 -4.28
C THR A 370 20.10 6.46 -5.73
N GLU A 371 18.82 6.79 -5.93
CA GLU A 371 18.25 7.05 -7.26
C GLU A 371 18.82 8.32 -7.88
N ALA A 372 18.93 9.38 -7.10
CA ALA A 372 19.47 10.66 -7.55
C ALA A 372 20.95 10.55 -7.97
N LYS A 373 21.78 9.83 -7.20
CA LYS A 373 23.16 9.51 -7.59
C LYS A 373 23.23 8.73 -8.91
N LYS A 374 22.34 7.76 -9.10
CA LYS A 374 22.29 6.98 -10.36
C LYS A 374 21.82 7.80 -11.56
N SER A 375 21.03 8.86 -11.35
CA SER A 375 20.58 9.74 -12.43
C SER A 375 21.68 10.61 -13.04
N GLY A 376 22.88 10.67 -12.43
CA GLY A 376 24.01 11.50 -12.85
C GLY A 376 23.87 12.98 -12.51
N LYS A 377 22.85 13.39 -11.79
CA LYS A 377 22.67 14.76 -11.30
C LYS A 377 23.71 15.10 -10.23
N LYS A 378 24.15 16.34 -10.17
CA LYS A 378 24.87 16.87 -9.02
C LYS A 378 23.87 17.10 -7.90
N ILE A 379 24.10 16.48 -6.77
CA ILE A 379 23.17 16.55 -5.64
C ILE A 379 23.84 17.05 -4.36
N ARG A 380 23.05 17.70 -3.53
CA ARG A 380 23.34 17.93 -2.12
C ARG A 380 22.31 17.19 -1.27
N VAL A 381 22.73 16.66 -0.14
CA VAL A 381 21.84 15.92 0.76
C VAL A 381 21.83 16.60 2.11
N ALA A 382 20.63 16.95 2.57
CA ALA A 382 20.41 17.44 3.91
C ALA A 382 19.88 16.31 4.80
N ARG A 383 20.43 16.19 6.02
CA ARG A 383 20.00 15.20 7.02
C ARG A 383 19.89 15.83 8.39
N MET A 384 18.78 15.54 9.06
CA MET A 384 18.55 16.05 10.43
C MET A 384 17.85 14.96 11.27
N PRO A 385 18.39 14.57 12.44
CA PRO A 385 17.72 13.65 13.33
C PRO A 385 16.49 14.30 13.97
N MET A 386 15.45 13.53 14.28
CA MET A 386 14.24 14.01 14.91
C MET A 386 14.45 14.55 16.33
N THR A 387 15.58 14.24 16.95
CA THR A 387 16.00 14.84 18.25
C THR A 387 16.24 16.35 18.19
N TYR A 388 16.33 16.95 16.99
CA TYR A 388 16.47 18.40 16.80
C TYR A 388 15.12 19.09 16.55
N VAL A 389 14.02 18.34 16.53
CA VAL A 389 12.68 18.87 16.26
C VAL A 389 11.96 19.18 17.58
N ALA A 390 11.75 20.46 17.88
CA ALA A 390 11.14 20.90 19.12
C ALA A 390 9.82 20.18 19.44
N ARG A 391 8.91 20.11 18.47
CA ARG A 391 7.61 19.45 18.66
C ARG A 391 7.74 17.95 18.88
N ALA A 392 8.73 17.27 18.30
CA ALA A 392 9.00 15.86 18.55
C ALA A 392 9.49 15.63 20.00
N ILE A 393 10.32 16.55 20.50
CA ILE A 393 10.79 16.55 21.91
C ILE A 393 9.59 16.74 22.85
N GLU A 394 8.73 17.74 22.61
CA GLU A 394 7.54 18.00 23.42
C GLU A 394 6.56 16.83 23.45
N MET A 395 6.49 16.06 22.36
CA MET A 395 5.63 14.87 22.25
C MET A 395 6.33 13.59 22.68
N ASP A 396 7.56 13.68 23.18
CA ASP A 396 8.38 12.54 23.59
C ASP A 396 8.46 11.41 22.55
N GLU A 397 8.56 11.81 21.25
CA GLU A 397 8.77 10.90 20.14
C GLU A 397 9.81 11.48 19.17
N THR A 398 11.08 11.26 19.51
CA THR A 398 12.25 11.81 18.81
C THR A 398 12.97 10.79 17.94
N ARG A 399 12.41 9.58 17.78
CA ARG A 399 13.00 8.53 16.94
C ARG A 399 12.84 8.89 15.47
N GLY A 400 13.88 8.63 14.69
CA GLY A 400 13.90 8.84 13.26
C GLY A 400 14.74 10.01 12.78
N LEU A 401 14.55 10.37 11.51
CA LEU A 401 15.30 11.40 10.81
C LEU A 401 14.49 12.05 9.68
N MET A 402 14.88 13.23 9.28
CA MET A 402 14.49 13.86 8.02
C MET A 402 15.66 13.87 7.06
N LYS A 403 15.39 13.63 5.78
CA LYS A 403 16.37 13.63 4.70
C LYS A 403 15.77 14.28 3.46
N ALA A 404 16.51 15.20 2.83
CA ALA A 404 16.13 15.80 1.56
C ALA A 404 17.30 15.72 0.58
N VAL A 405 16.98 15.40 -0.68
CA VAL A 405 17.91 15.39 -1.81
C VAL A 405 17.59 16.60 -2.68
N VAL A 406 18.58 17.43 -2.92
CA VAL A 406 18.47 18.70 -3.65
C VAL A 406 19.36 18.67 -4.87
N ASP A 407 18.88 19.17 -5.99
CA ASP A 407 19.69 19.41 -7.20
C ASP A 407 20.64 20.59 -6.93
N ALA A 408 21.94 20.36 -7.02
CA ALA A 408 22.96 21.37 -6.69
C ALA A 408 22.99 22.56 -7.65
N ASP A 409 22.53 22.37 -8.88
CA ASP A 409 22.57 23.41 -9.92
C ASP A 409 21.27 24.26 -9.91
N THR A 410 20.10 23.64 -9.70
CA THR A 410 18.79 24.33 -9.71
C THR A 410 18.27 24.71 -8.33
N GLU A 411 18.80 24.07 -7.27
CA GLU A 411 18.34 24.19 -5.88
C GLU A 411 16.94 23.61 -5.64
N GLU A 412 16.33 22.94 -6.63
CA GLU A 412 15.04 22.25 -6.49
C GLU A 412 15.18 20.97 -5.66
N ILE A 413 14.13 20.66 -4.90
CA ILE A 413 14.08 19.42 -4.13
C ILE A 413 13.74 18.27 -5.07
N LEU A 414 14.63 17.27 -5.18
CA LEU A 414 14.45 16.07 -6.01
C LEU A 414 13.68 14.97 -5.28
N GLY A 415 13.76 14.93 -3.96
CA GLY A 415 13.06 14.00 -3.15
C GLY A 415 13.33 14.17 -1.66
N ALA A 416 12.48 13.57 -0.85
CA ALA A 416 12.62 13.63 0.61
C ALA A 416 12.04 12.40 1.30
N THR A 417 12.60 12.11 2.47
CA THR A 417 12.12 11.11 3.42
C THR A 417 11.97 11.76 4.77
N VAL A 418 10.81 11.56 5.39
CA VAL A 418 10.53 12.00 6.77
C VAL A 418 10.15 10.76 7.58
N LEU A 419 11.08 10.24 8.34
CA LEU A 419 10.85 9.19 9.34
C LEU A 419 10.71 9.88 10.70
N GLY A 420 9.50 10.04 11.16
CA GLY A 420 9.21 10.77 12.38
C GLY A 420 7.72 10.80 12.68
N ILE A 421 7.37 11.36 13.85
CA ILE A 421 5.96 11.54 14.21
C ILE A 421 5.23 12.35 13.13
N GLU A 422 4.06 11.85 12.69
CA GLU A 422 3.27 12.40 11.57
C GLU A 422 4.11 12.63 10.28
N GLY A 423 5.11 11.78 10.04
CA GLY A 423 6.05 11.94 8.93
C GLY A 423 5.39 12.01 7.55
N GLY A 424 4.26 11.32 7.36
CA GLY A 424 3.47 11.40 6.13
C GLY A 424 2.86 12.78 5.88
N GLU A 425 2.41 13.46 6.95
CA GLU A 425 1.82 14.80 6.85
C GLU A 425 2.92 15.86 6.60
N VAL A 426 4.05 15.76 7.27
CA VAL A 426 5.21 16.66 7.07
C VAL A 426 5.78 16.50 5.65
N MET A 427 5.91 15.26 5.15
CA MET A 427 6.35 14.97 3.78
C MET A 427 5.46 15.66 2.74
N THR A 428 4.16 15.76 2.99
CA THR A 428 3.21 16.42 2.06
C THR A 428 3.53 17.90 1.86
N VAL A 429 4.08 18.60 2.86
CA VAL A 429 4.55 20.00 2.69
C VAL A 429 5.69 20.05 1.67
N ILE A 430 6.65 19.13 1.76
CA ILE A 430 7.75 19.04 0.80
C ILE A 430 7.22 18.70 -0.59
N GLN A 431 6.26 17.77 -0.69
CA GLN A 431 5.62 17.44 -1.97
C GLN A 431 4.99 18.66 -2.65
N MET A 432 4.29 19.51 -1.89
CA MET A 432 3.70 20.74 -2.44
C MET A 432 4.77 21.71 -2.94
N ALA A 433 5.88 21.86 -2.21
CA ALA A 433 7.02 22.64 -2.67
C ALA A 433 7.62 22.09 -3.96
N MET A 434 7.81 20.78 -4.06
CA MET A 434 8.31 20.12 -5.28
C MET A 434 7.36 20.30 -6.46
N MET A 435 6.04 20.18 -6.27
CA MET A 435 5.04 20.43 -7.31
C MET A 435 5.01 21.89 -7.79
N GLY A 436 5.36 22.81 -6.91
CA GLY A 436 5.50 24.23 -7.23
C GLY A 436 6.87 24.62 -7.79
N HIS A 437 7.77 23.64 -7.99
CA HIS A 437 9.17 23.88 -8.41
C HIS A 437 9.90 24.89 -7.52
N LEU A 438 9.59 24.87 -6.22
CA LEU A 438 10.22 25.75 -5.26
C LEU A 438 11.61 25.28 -4.92
N LYS A 439 12.53 26.23 -4.81
CA LYS A 439 13.88 25.98 -4.29
C LYS A 439 13.79 25.62 -2.79
N TYR A 440 14.72 24.80 -2.30
CA TYR A 440 14.79 24.44 -0.89
C TYR A 440 14.87 25.66 0.04
N SER A 441 15.53 26.75 -0.42
CA SER A 441 15.69 28.01 0.32
C SER A 441 14.34 28.68 0.66
N VAL A 442 13.29 28.42 -0.11
CA VAL A 442 11.93 28.91 0.21
C VAL A 442 11.42 28.24 1.48
N LEU A 443 11.56 26.90 1.63
CA LEU A 443 11.21 26.21 2.87
C LEU A 443 12.11 26.62 4.03
N GLN A 444 13.40 26.78 3.77
CA GLN A 444 14.37 27.21 4.79
C GLN A 444 14.04 28.57 5.38
N SER A 445 13.53 29.52 4.59
CA SER A 445 13.25 30.90 5.00
C SER A 445 11.77 31.16 5.30
N ALA A 446 10.89 30.18 5.09
CA ALA A 446 9.46 30.35 5.34
C ALA A 446 9.17 30.64 6.81
N VAL A 447 8.19 31.49 7.08
CA VAL A 447 7.66 31.70 8.44
C VAL A 447 6.61 30.63 8.70
N ILE A 448 7.01 29.59 9.42
CA ILE A 448 6.15 28.47 9.81
C ILE A 448 5.79 28.60 11.29
N ALA A 449 4.55 28.25 11.63
CA ALA A 449 4.07 28.40 13.02
C ALA A 449 4.87 27.53 14.00
N HIS A 450 5.25 28.13 15.13
CA HIS A 450 5.96 27.46 16.23
C HIS A 450 4.99 27.11 17.39
N PRO A 451 5.14 25.94 18.05
CA PRO A 451 5.93 24.77 17.61
C PRO A 451 5.08 23.82 16.76
N THR A 452 5.53 23.50 15.57
CA THR A 452 4.91 22.48 14.71
C THR A 452 5.96 21.52 14.17
N LEU A 453 5.55 20.32 13.77
CA LEU A 453 6.45 19.38 13.13
C LEU A 453 6.95 19.92 11.77
N SER A 454 6.11 20.64 11.03
CA SER A 454 6.46 21.22 9.73
C SER A 454 7.47 22.36 9.84
N GLU A 455 7.57 23.07 10.98
CA GLU A 455 8.58 24.10 11.21
C GLU A 455 10.00 23.55 11.10
N SER A 456 10.20 22.27 11.43
CA SER A 456 11.50 21.59 11.32
C SER A 456 12.08 21.60 9.91
N LEU A 457 11.26 21.83 8.87
CA LEU A 457 11.73 21.99 7.50
C LEU A 457 12.61 23.23 7.31
N ASN A 458 12.45 24.27 8.13
CA ASN A 458 13.39 25.40 8.16
C ASN A 458 14.80 24.91 8.52
N ASN A 459 14.87 24.07 9.58
CA ASN A 459 16.13 23.59 10.12
C ASN A 459 16.77 22.50 9.26
N LEU A 460 15.97 21.64 8.60
CA LEU A 460 16.48 20.55 7.77
C LEU A 460 17.55 21.05 6.79
N PHE A 461 17.28 22.14 6.09
CA PHE A 461 18.16 22.70 5.07
C PHE A 461 19.36 23.53 5.63
N LEU A 462 19.56 23.52 6.95
CA LEU A 462 20.80 23.98 7.60
C LEU A 462 21.82 22.82 7.76
N HIS A 463 21.39 21.57 7.55
CA HIS A 463 22.17 20.36 7.81
C HIS A 463 22.49 19.60 6.50
N PHE A 464 23.08 20.31 5.54
CA PHE A 464 23.66 19.65 4.38
C PHE A 464 24.92 18.89 4.79
N ASP A 465 25.09 17.70 4.19
CA ASP A 465 26.36 16.99 4.29
C ASP A 465 27.46 17.88 3.70
N ASP A 466 28.61 17.98 4.38
CA ASP A 466 29.76 18.69 3.86
C ASP A 466 30.18 18.07 2.52
N GLU A 467 30.48 18.89 1.53
CA GLU A 467 31.07 18.43 0.26
C GLU A 467 32.42 17.77 0.59
N LYS A 468 32.48 16.43 0.44
CA LYS A 468 33.72 15.66 0.54
C LYS A 468 34.42 15.59 -0.80
#